data_f973cc040cb766506c10148af293a48c
#
_entry.id   f973cc040cb766506c10148af293a48c
#
_cell.length_a   1.000
_cell.length_b   1.000
_cell.length_c   1.000
_cell.angle_alpha   90.00
_cell.angle_beta   90.00
_cell.angle_gamma   90.00
#
_symmetry.space_group_name_H-M   'P 1'
#
loop_
_entity.id
_entity.type
_entity.pdbx_description
1 polymer ?
#
loop_
_entity_poly.entity_id
_entity_poly.type
_entity_poly.pdbx_seq_one_letter_code
_entity_poly.pdbx_strand_id
1 'polypeptide(L)'
;MNHIRLTMAQALVKFLDQQYVELDGREHKFVNNIFGVFGHGCVVGVGQALQQGGHHIRFLQGKNEQNMALAATAFAKQKDRLEIIPCVSSIGPGAMNMVTAAGCATANRIPLLLLPGDTFACRQPDPVLQQAEFFDSYGRTVTDAFRGVCHYFDRLERPEQLMTAALHAMRVLTDPADTGAVCLAMPQDVEGEAFDYPEAFFRKRVWHQDRRLITDGQLARALEILRAARHPMAILGGGVRYSQAGAEFAALCEKHQIPFGETQAGKGTLPFDLPMNMGGIGVTGGQAANRVAQQADVVLAVGTRLSDFTTSSKWLFGDNCKFITLNICPFDTIKMDAEPLLCDAKAGLDALDQGLEGYRSGWDEAALKATRQAWLNKVEEFYDDRRPQGLSQTRALGIINRFMQKSDIAMGAAGSLPGDMQRLWQSGDSGTYHMEYGFSNMGYETNGALGVKLAAPEREVYSFFGDGTYLMAHSELLTCVQENLRVHFCLFDNSGWGCIENLQNNQGCDTFGTVFRRRNPETGELDGPVLPVDFAANARSYGLLAFTIRTEEELLSALEAGRNQPLPVLYDIKVLPGSMTPGFDSWWRVGVAEVSEMERVQQAYQEQQNHIQSVREF
;
A
#
# COMPACT_ATOMS: atom_id res chain seq x y z
N MET A 1 14.80 42.82 -4.94
CA MET A 1 14.21 41.69 -4.15
C MET A 1 15.12 41.51 -2.95
N ASN A 2 14.55 41.33 -1.77
CA ASN A 2 15.34 41.00 -0.58
C ASN A 2 15.86 39.55 -0.71
N HIS A 3 17.08 39.33 -0.19
CA HIS A 3 17.71 38.01 -0.16
C HIS A 3 18.06 37.67 1.29
N ILE A 4 18.04 36.37 1.58
CA ILE A 4 18.47 35.81 2.86
C ILE A 4 19.57 34.80 2.62
N ARG A 5 20.68 34.91 3.37
CA ARG A 5 21.80 34.00 3.28
C ARG A 5 21.54 32.77 4.15
N LEU A 6 21.42 31.62 3.53
CA LEU A 6 21.15 30.33 4.18
C LEU A 6 22.02 29.25 3.55
N THR A 7 22.33 28.19 4.31
CA THR A 7 22.84 26.95 3.70
C THR A 7 21.75 26.28 2.87
N MET A 8 22.13 25.43 1.92
CA MET A 8 21.18 24.70 1.11
C MET A 8 20.19 23.88 1.96
N ALA A 9 20.67 23.21 3.00
CA ALA A 9 19.84 22.44 3.93
C ALA A 9 18.87 23.34 4.73
N GLN A 10 19.32 24.51 5.23
CA GLN A 10 18.44 25.47 5.91
C GLN A 10 17.36 26.00 4.97
N ALA A 11 17.71 26.26 3.71
CA ALA A 11 16.76 26.71 2.70
C ALA A 11 15.74 25.62 2.38
N LEU A 12 16.14 24.35 2.27
CA LEU A 12 15.24 23.21 2.06
C LEU A 12 14.22 23.07 3.19
N VAL A 13 14.68 23.06 4.46
CA VAL A 13 13.78 22.94 5.62
C VAL A 13 12.79 24.11 5.66
N LYS A 14 13.27 25.34 5.45
CA LYS A 14 12.42 26.54 5.41
C LYS A 14 11.41 26.49 4.26
N PHE A 15 11.79 25.98 3.09
CA PHE A 15 10.89 25.81 1.95
C PHE A 15 9.79 24.79 2.28
N LEU A 16 10.17 23.61 2.80
CA LEU A 16 9.21 22.52 3.12
C LEU A 16 8.17 22.95 4.16
N ASP A 17 8.56 23.76 5.15
CA ASP A 17 7.65 24.27 6.19
C ASP A 17 6.51 25.15 5.65
N GLN A 18 6.66 25.68 4.44
CA GLN A 18 5.72 26.63 3.82
C GLN A 18 4.87 26.00 2.69
N GLN A 19 4.88 24.68 2.56
CA GLN A 19 4.10 24.00 1.51
C GLN A 19 2.74 23.53 2.02
N TYR A 20 1.70 23.79 1.24
CA TYR A 20 0.31 23.44 1.52
C TYR A 20 -0.32 22.83 0.27
N VAL A 21 -1.26 21.92 0.46
CA VAL A 21 -2.12 21.37 -0.60
C VAL A 21 -3.56 21.79 -0.32
N GLU A 22 -4.28 22.16 -1.34
CA GLU A 22 -5.71 22.50 -1.23
C GLU A 22 -6.53 21.55 -2.09
N LEU A 23 -7.59 21.00 -1.50
CA LEU A 23 -8.62 20.20 -2.17
C LEU A 23 -10.00 20.67 -1.70
N ASP A 24 -10.90 20.99 -2.63
CA ASP A 24 -12.26 21.46 -2.38
C ASP A 24 -12.35 22.63 -1.36
N GLY A 25 -11.44 23.60 -1.46
CA GLY A 25 -11.41 24.79 -0.59
C GLY A 25 -10.79 24.56 0.79
N ARG A 26 -10.26 23.37 1.09
CA ARG A 26 -9.60 23.07 2.35
C ARG A 26 -8.10 22.94 2.17
N GLU A 27 -7.36 23.80 2.87
CA GLU A 27 -5.90 23.75 2.90
C GLU A 27 -5.40 22.73 3.94
N HIS A 28 -4.40 21.96 3.54
CA HIS A 28 -3.66 21.02 4.39
C HIS A 28 -2.18 21.43 4.37
N LYS A 29 -1.56 21.57 5.54
CA LYS A 29 -0.11 21.74 5.61
C LYS A 29 0.55 20.44 5.16
N PHE A 30 1.35 20.50 4.09
CA PHE A 30 1.84 19.29 3.41
C PHE A 30 2.94 18.57 4.18
N VAL A 31 3.81 19.31 4.91
CA VAL A 31 4.93 18.76 5.69
C VAL A 31 4.86 19.24 7.13
N ASN A 32 4.46 18.35 8.05
CA ASN A 32 4.43 18.60 9.50
C ASN A 32 5.54 17.86 10.24
N ASN A 33 6.05 16.77 9.66
CA ASN A 33 7.08 15.92 10.25
C ASN A 33 8.15 15.60 9.21
N ILE A 34 9.34 15.19 9.67
CA ILE A 34 10.43 14.68 8.85
C ILE A 34 11.07 13.50 9.58
N PHE A 35 11.24 12.36 8.91
CA PHE A 35 12.02 11.23 9.41
C PHE A 35 13.49 11.37 9.07
N GLY A 36 14.36 10.86 9.95
CA GLY A 36 15.77 10.77 9.66
C GLY A 36 16.49 9.65 10.40
N VAL A 37 17.42 9.01 9.67
CA VAL A 37 18.50 8.22 10.22
C VAL A 37 19.79 8.96 9.85
N PHE A 38 20.35 9.69 10.81
CA PHE A 38 21.50 10.53 10.54
C PHE A 38 22.80 9.72 10.46
N GLY A 39 23.63 10.07 9.50
CA GLY A 39 25.02 9.72 9.40
C GLY A 39 25.83 10.94 8.98
N HIS A 40 27.14 10.78 8.74
CA HIS A 40 28.04 11.88 8.44
C HIS A 40 27.63 12.67 7.16
N GLY A 41 26.90 12.05 6.24
CA GLY A 41 26.50 12.69 4.99
C GLY A 41 25.31 13.64 5.10
N CYS A 42 24.64 13.76 6.28
CA CYS A 42 23.48 14.65 6.42
C CYS A 42 23.35 15.28 7.82
N VAL A 43 24.08 14.80 8.83
CA VAL A 43 23.91 15.25 10.23
C VAL A 43 24.32 16.71 10.44
N VAL A 44 25.34 17.18 9.76
CA VAL A 44 25.85 18.55 9.85
C VAL A 44 25.23 19.50 8.80
N GLY A 45 24.47 18.97 7.86
CA GLY A 45 23.64 19.69 6.88
C GLY A 45 22.19 19.77 7.35
N VAL A 46 21.36 18.81 6.93
CA VAL A 46 19.92 18.80 7.29
C VAL A 46 19.71 18.66 8.81
N GLY A 47 20.53 17.85 9.50
CA GLY A 47 20.45 17.73 10.95
C GLY A 47 20.69 19.07 11.67
N GLN A 48 21.69 19.84 11.24
CA GLN A 48 21.95 21.19 11.75
C GLN A 48 20.78 22.14 11.46
N ALA A 49 20.23 22.10 10.25
CA ALA A 49 19.12 22.96 9.87
C ALA A 49 17.86 22.71 10.72
N LEU A 50 17.55 21.44 11.02
CA LEU A 50 16.44 21.07 11.89
C LEU A 50 16.70 21.47 13.36
N GLN A 51 17.93 21.30 13.84
CA GLN A 51 18.31 21.68 15.21
C GLN A 51 18.26 23.19 15.42
N GLN A 52 18.64 23.98 14.42
CA GLN A 52 18.65 25.44 14.52
C GLN A 52 17.24 26.01 14.75
N GLY A 53 16.19 25.33 14.26
CA GLY A 53 14.81 25.78 14.41
C GLY A 53 14.41 26.89 13.42
N GLY A 54 13.38 27.66 13.79
CA GLY A 54 12.78 28.67 12.88
C GLY A 54 11.82 28.06 11.85
N HIS A 55 11.33 26.85 12.12
CA HIS A 55 10.32 26.10 11.38
C HIS A 55 9.40 25.34 12.34
N HIS A 56 8.31 24.76 11.82
CA HIS A 56 7.32 23.99 12.59
C HIS A 56 7.34 22.48 12.26
N ILE A 57 8.37 22.01 11.58
CA ILE A 57 8.55 20.61 11.22
C ILE A 57 9.11 19.85 12.42
N ARG A 58 8.42 18.79 12.87
CA ARG A 58 8.87 17.89 13.95
C ARG A 58 9.81 16.83 13.38
N PHE A 59 10.94 16.62 14.02
CA PHE A 59 11.86 15.53 13.70
C PHE A 59 11.39 14.22 14.35
N LEU A 60 11.39 13.13 13.57
CA LEU A 60 11.12 11.77 13.99
C LEU A 60 12.36 10.92 13.72
N GLN A 61 12.87 10.25 14.75
CA GLN A 61 14.05 9.41 14.61
C GLN A 61 13.68 8.02 14.12
N GLY A 62 14.02 7.68 12.87
CA GLY A 62 13.96 6.31 12.35
C GLY A 62 15.03 5.39 12.95
N LYS A 63 14.87 4.08 12.76
CA LYS A 63 15.84 3.06 13.16
C LYS A 63 16.44 2.31 11.96
N ASN A 64 15.76 2.37 10.82
CA ASN A 64 16.17 1.81 9.55
C ASN A 64 15.58 2.65 8.43
N GLU A 65 16.36 2.97 7.40
CA GLU A 65 15.95 3.91 6.36
C GLU A 65 14.82 3.37 5.48
N GLN A 66 14.83 2.08 5.14
CA GLN A 66 13.72 1.44 4.44
C GLN A 66 12.45 1.50 5.28
N ASN A 67 12.56 1.16 6.55
CA ASN A 67 11.43 1.03 7.45
C ASN A 67 10.77 2.38 7.72
N MET A 68 11.56 3.45 7.99
CA MET A 68 11.00 4.80 8.15
C MET A 68 10.35 5.32 6.86
N ALA A 69 10.92 4.99 5.68
CA ALA A 69 10.35 5.42 4.40
C ALA A 69 9.05 4.64 4.08
N LEU A 70 8.92 3.37 4.49
CA LEU A 70 7.65 2.64 4.44
C LEU A 70 6.61 3.24 5.40
N ALA A 71 7.02 3.66 6.60
CA ALA A 71 6.14 4.39 7.53
C ALA A 71 5.66 5.72 6.94
N ALA A 72 6.55 6.48 6.29
CA ALA A 72 6.20 7.71 5.60
C ALA A 72 5.22 7.48 4.43
N THR A 73 5.41 6.40 3.66
CA THR A 73 4.50 6.01 2.59
C THR A 73 3.11 5.66 3.14
N ALA A 74 3.05 4.91 4.23
CA ALA A 74 1.79 4.56 4.89
C ALA A 74 1.08 5.78 5.49
N PHE A 75 1.83 6.72 6.06
CA PHE A 75 1.30 8.00 6.52
C PHE A 75 0.62 8.77 5.40
N ALA A 76 1.32 8.98 4.27
CA ALA A 76 0.79 9.72 3.14
C ALA A 76 -0.45 9.05 2.52
N LYS A 77 -0.46 7.71 2.46
CA LYS A 77 -1.63 6.94 2.03
C LYS A 77 -2.81 7.14 2.97
N GLN A 78 -2.61 7.10 4.29
CA GLN A 78 -3.68 7.26 5.28
C GLN A 78 -4.22 8.70 5.32
N LYS A 79 -3.39 9.69 4.99
CA LYS A 79 -3.74 11.11 4.81
C LYS A 79 -4.31 11.42 3.42
N ASP A 80 -4.72 10.40 2.67
CA ASP A 80 -5.29 10.55 1.32
C ASP A 80 -4.42 11.38 0.36
N ARG A 81 -3.07 11.29 0.52
CA ARG A 81 -2.03 12.02 -0.24
C ARG A 81 -1.94 13.53 0.02
N LEU A 82 -2.67 14.05 1.03
CA LEU A 82 -2.73 15.48 1.35
C LEU A 82 -1.64 15.94 2.33
N GLU A 83 -0.89 15.00 2.92
CA GLU A 83 0.25 15.26 3.82
C GLU A 83 1.32 14.18 3.60
N ILE A 84 2.60 14.56 3.76
CA ILE A 84 3.75 13.64 3.66
C ILE A 84 4.71 13.79 4.84
N ILE A 85 5.56 12.78 5.03
CA ILE A 85 6.74 12.84 5.89
C ILE A 85 7.98 12.61 5.01
N PRO A 86 8.78 13.63 4.70
CA PRO A 86 10.07 13.46 4.03
C PRO A 86 11.02 12.58 4.83
N CYS A 87 11.90 11.83 4.16
CA CYS A 87 12.86 10.92 4.77
C CYS A 87 14.29 11.32 4.44
N VAL A 88 15.09 11.60 5.47
CA VAL A 88 16.51 11.95 5.36
C VAL A 88 17.37 10.76 5.73
N SER A 89 18.39 10.45 4.94
CA SER A 89 19.37 9.41 5.24
C SER A 89 20.79 9.88 5.00
N SER A 90 21.75 9.13 5.54
CA SER A 90 23.15 9.29 5.17
C SER A 90 23.40 8.89 3.73
N ILE A 91 24.66 9.00 3.29
CA ILE A 91 25.12 8.60 1.96
C ILE A 91 25.23 7.07 1.85
N GLY A 92 25.46 6.57 0.62
CA GLY A 92 25.80 5.19 0.34
C GLY A 92 24.78 4.18 0.82
N PRO A 93 25.13 3.30 1.78
CA PRO A 93 24.21 2.26 2.26
C PRO A 93 22.92 2.82 2.88
N GLY A 94 22.97 3.96 3.58
CA GLY A 94 21.77 4.60 4.11
C GLY A 94 20.84 5.08 2.99
N ALA A 95 21.38 5.71 1.95
CA ALA A 95 20.63 6.08 0.75
C ALA A 95 20.02 4.85 0.06
N MET A 96 20.86 3.84 -0.23
CA MET A 96 20.46 2.62 -0.94
C MET A 96 19.34 1.86 -0.22
N ASN A 97 19.33 1.90 1.09
CA ASN A 97 18.32 1.22 1.90
C ASN A 97 16.88 1.76 1.69
N MET A 98 16.72 2.98 1.15
CA MET A 98 15.39 3.55 0.83
C MET A 98 14.85 3.17 -0.56
N VAL A 99 15.64 2.52 -1.42
CA VAL A 99 15.25 2.23 -2.83
C VAL A 99 14.00 1.36 -2.90
N THR A 100 13.88 0.33 -2.05
CA THR A 100 12.69 -0.53 -1.99
C THR A 100 11.44 0.27 -1.61
N ALA A 101 11.54 1.17 -0.64
CA ALA A 101 10.42 2.02 -0.24
C ALA A 101 10.03 3.02 -1.34
N ALA A 102 11.01 3.53 -2.12
CA ALA A 102 10.73 4.34 -3.30
C ALA A 102 9.92 3.55 -4.34
N GLY A 103 10.31 2.30 -4.62
CA GLY A 103 9.55 1.40 -5.50
C GLY A 103 8.13 1.15 -5.00
N CYS A 104 7.96 0.93 -3.70
CA CYS A 104 6.66 0.76 -3.06
C CYS A 104 5.77 2.01 -3.24
N ALA A 105 6.29 3.20 -2.96
CA ALA A 105 5.57 4.46 -3.12
C ALA A 105 5.15 4.70 -4.58
N THR A 106 6.07 4.51 -5.52
CA THR A 106 5.82 4.69 -6.96
C THR A 106 4.80 3.68 -7.49
N ALA A 107 4.95 2.39 -7.14
CA ALA A 107 4.01 1.35 -7.55
C ALA A 107 2.59 1.60 -7.04
N ASN A 108 2.44 2.22 -5.88
CA ASN A 108 1.14 2.57 -5.28
C ASN A 108 0.68 4.00 -5.57
N ARG A 109 1.49 4.80 -6.27
CA ARG A 109 1.24 6.23 -6.54
C ARG A 109 0.98 7.01 -5.25
N ILE A 110 1.85 6.85 -4.29
CA ILE A 110 1.83 7.55 -3.01
C ILE A 110 2.99 8.54 -2.97
N PRO A 111 2.75 9.81 -2.63
CA PRO A 111 3.82 10.81 -2.57
C PRO A 111 4.82 10.48 -1.45
N LEU A 112 6.10 10.38 -1.80
CA LEU A 112 7.19 10.14 -0.87
C LEU A 112 8.39 10.99 -1.28
N LEU A 113 8.85 11.89 -0.40
CA LEU A 113 10.06 12.69 -0.63
C LEU A 113 11.25 12.06 0.10
N LEU A 114 12.26 11.66 -0.68
CA LEU A 114 13.51 11.09 -0.18
C LEU A 114 14.65 12.10 -0.34
N LEU A 115 15.39 12.30 0.73
CA LEU A 115 16.46 13.28 0.87
C LEU A 115 17.76 12.58 1.31
N PRO A 116 18.32 11.69 0.48
CA PRO A 116 19.60 11.06 0.81
C PRO A 116 20.75 12.04 0.68
N GLY A 117 21.74 11.94 1.56
CA GLY A 117 23.06 12.49 1.31
C GLY A 117 23.73 11.81 0.11
N ASP A 118 24.66 12.50 -0.54
CA ASP A 118 25.44 11.95 -1.66
C ASP A 118 26.94 12.29 -1.52
N THR A 119 27.74 11.85 -2.46
CA THR A 119 29.17 12.13 -2.53
C THR A 119 29.46 13.65 -2.58
N PHE A 120 30.72 14.03 -2.46
CA PHE A 120 31.12 15.45 -2.58
C PHE A 120 30.99 15.96 -4.03
N ALA A 121 30.27 17.05 -4.23
CA ALA A 121 30.17 17.71 -5.53
C ALA A 121 31.52 18.30 -5.98
N CYS A 122 32.36 18.76 -5.05
CA CYS A 122 33.71 19.29 -5.34
C CYS A 122 34.69 18.22 -5.82
N ARG A 123 34.42 16.92 -5.59
CA ARG A 123 35.25 15.75 -6.00
C ARG A 123 36.67 15.74 -5.41
N GLN A 124 36.98 16.59 -4.43
CA GLN A 124 38.31 16.60 -3.82
C GLN A 124 38.56 15.34 -2.97
N PRO A 125 37.64 14.91 -2.07
CA PRO A 125 37.76 13.63 -1.40
C PRO A 125 37.52 12.50 -2.40
N ASP A 126 38.50 11.58 -2.53
CA ASP A 126 38.45 10.47 -3.47
C ASP A 126 39.41 9.35 -3.04
N PRO A 127 38.94 8.09 -2.82
CA PRO A 127 37.54 7.66 -2.81
C PRO A 127 36.78 8.12 -1.58
N VAL A 128 35.49 8.34 -1.72
CA VAL A 128 34.61 8.82 -0.62
C VAL A 128 34.11 7.63 0.21
N LEU A 129 34.17 7.77 1.53
CA LEU A 129 33.60 6.79 2.46
C LEU A 129 32.12 6.52 2.15
N GLN A 130 31.73 5.25 2.17
CA GLN A 130 30.33 4.81 1.90
C GLN A 130 29.84 5.14 0.48
N GLN A 131 30.73 5.23 -0.51
CA GLN A 131 30.40 5.34 -1.93
C GLN A 131 30.98 4.17 -2.72
N ALA A 132 30.36 3.83 -3.82
CA ALA A 132 30.94 2.92 -4.80
C ALA A 132 31.77 3.72 -5.80
N GLU A 133 32.92 3.19 -6.17
CA GLU A 133 33.75 3.75 -7.24
C GLU A 133 33.26 3.22 -8.59
N PHE A 134 32.90 4.10 -9.49
CA PHE A 134 32.50 3.76 -10.86
C PHE A 134 33.61 4.17 -11.82
N PHE A 135 34.27 3.18 -12.42
CA PHE A 135 35.47 3.40 -13.29
C PHE A 135 35.12 4.06 -14.63
N ASP A 136 33.85 4.09 -15.00
CA ASP A 136 33.34 4.65 -16.25
C ASP A 136 32.92 6.13 -16.14
N SER A 137 32.63 6.63 -14.93
CA SER A 137 32.16 8.01 -14.77
C SER A 137 32.22 8.50 -13.32
N TYR A 138 32.86 9.62 -13.08
CA TYR A 138 32.83 10.34 -11.80
C TYR A 138 31.47 11.01 -11.52
N GLY A 139 30.63 11.22 -12.52
CA GLY A 139 29.28 11.76 -12.35
C GLY A 139 28.25 10.73 -11.88
N ARG A 140 28.63 9.45 -11.81
CA ARG A 140 27.78 8.35 -11.37
C ARG A 140 27.99 8.09 -9.88
N THR A 141 26.90 8.00 -9.13
CA THR A 141 26.92 7.66 -7.70
C THR A 141 25.89 6.58 -7.38
N VAL A 142 25.90 6.06 -6.15
CA VAL A 142 24.93 5.02 -5.75
C VAL A 142 23.49 5.54 -5.76
N THR A 143 23.27 6.87 -5.59
CA THR A 143 21.93 7.46 -5.63
C THR A 143 21.29 7.40 -7.02
N ASP A 144 22.05 7.13 -8.09
CA ASP A 144 21.47 6.89 -9.42
C ASP A 144 20.54 5.66 -9.45
N ALA A 145 20.60 4.76 -8.46
CA ALA A 145 19.64 3.67 -8.30
C ALA A 145 18.19 4.16 -8.15
N PHE A 146 17.96 5.36 -7.63
CA PHE A 146 16.62 5.96 -7.50
C PHE A 146 16.00 6.32 -8.85
N ARG A 147 16.80 6.53 -9.92
CA ARG A 147 16.26 6.86 -11.26
C ARG A 147 15.33 5.80 -11.82
N GLY A 148 15.52 4.53 -11.42
CA GLY A 148 14.69 3.42 -11.86
C GLY A 148 13.37 3.27 -11.10
N VAL A 149 13.21 3.95 -9.96
CA VAL A 149 12.08 3.75 -9.04
C VAL A 149 11.37 5.05 -8.62
N CYS A 150 11.90 6.22 -8.95
CA CYS A 150 11.28 7.51 -8.66
C CYS A 150 10.67 8.15 -9.90
N HIS A 151 9.55 8.87 -9.73
CA HIS A 151 8.96 9.69 -10.79
C HIS A 151 9.74 10.98 -11.04
N TYR A 152 10.48 11.46 -10.05
CA TYR A 152 11.41 12.57 -10.20
C TYR A 152 12.67 12.30 -9.38
N PHE A 153 13.82 12.49 -10.01
CA PHE A 153 15.15 12.41 -9.40
C PHE A 153 15.97 13.62 -9.80
N ASP A 154 16.60 14.28 -8.82
CA ASP A 154 17.61 15.31 -9.08
C ASP A 154 18.77 15.18 -8.10
N ARG A 155 19.98 15.64 -8.51
CA ARG A 155 21.16 15.76 -7.67
C ARG A 155 21.54 17.22 -7.57
N LEU A 156 21.55 17.74 -6.35
CA LEU A 156 21.76 19.16 -6.07
C LEU A 156 23.26 19.44 -5.91
N GLU A 157 23.97 19.57 -7.01
CA GLU A 157 25.43 19.80 -7.03
C GLU A 157 25.82 21.26 -6.72
N ARG A 158 24.84 22.16 -6.62
CA ARG A 158 24.99 23.57 -6.24
C ARG A 158 23.78 24.05 -5.45
N PRO A 159 23.96 24.91 -4.44
CA PRO A 159 22.86 25.32 -3.55
C PRO A 159 21.71 26.03 -4.26
N GLU A 160 21.98 26.81 -5.32
CA GLU A 160 20.94 27.52 -6.08
C GLU A 160 20.01 26.58 -6.88
N GLN A 161 20.44 25.36 -7.20
CA GLN A 161 19.62 24.36 -7.90
C GLN A 161 18.41 23.93 -7.07
N LEU A 162 18.48 24.05 -5.74
CA LEU A 162 17.37 23.75 -4.85
C LEU A 162 16.06 24.45 -5.28
N MET A 163 16.13 25.70 -5.74
CA MET A 163 14.93 26.48 -6.07
C MET A 163 14.11 25.83 -7.18
N THR A 164 14.76 25.33 -8.24
CA THR A 164 14.07 24.65 -9.35
C THR A 164 13.70 23.23 -8.98
N ALA A 165 14.62 22.48 -8.38
CA ALA A 165 14.41 21.09 -8.03
C ALA A 165 13.27 20.92 -7.01
N ALA A 166 13.18 21.78 -5.99
CA ALA A 166 12.11 21.73 -5.00
C ALA A 166 10.73 22.00 -5.61
N LEU A 167 10.62 22.90 -6.58
CA LEU A 167 9.35 23.15 -7.29
C LEU A 167 8.94 21.96 -8.16
N HIS A 168 9.89 21.32 -8.84
CA HIS A 168 9.61 20.11 -9.62
C HIS A 168 9.27 18.91 -8.71
N ALA A 169 9.92 18.77 -7.56
CA ALA A 169 9.57 17.79 -6.55
C ALA A 169 8.12 17.96 -6.10
N MET A 170 7.74 19.19 -5.73
CA MET A 170 6.36 19.49 -5.31
C MET A 170 5.34 19.22 -6.42
N ARG A 171 5.65 19.56 -7.68
CA ARG A 171 4.78 19.24 -8.82
C ARG A 171 4.42 17.75 -8.88
N VAL A 172 5.40 16.86 -8.70
CA VAL A 172 5.15 15.41 -8.71
C VAL A 172 4.43 14.96 -7.45
N LEU A 173 4.88 15.44 -6.28
CA LEU A 173 4.30 15.02 -5.00
C LEU A 173 2.83 15.41 -4.82
N THR A 174 2.39 16.49 -5.48
CA THR A 174 1.01 17.00 -5.36
C THR A 174 0.12 16.69 -6.56
N ASP A 175 0.65 16.05 -7.61
CA ASP A 175 -0.14 15.66 -8.79
C ASP A 175 -0.99 14.41 -8.47
N PRO A 176 -2.32 14.44 -8.61
CA PRO A 176 -3.17 13.31 -8.30
C PRO A 176 -3.02 12.12 -9.29
N ALA A 177 -2.52 12.36 -10.50
CA ALA A 177 -2.36 11.34 -11.55
C ALA A 177 -0.95 10.73 -11.60
N ASP A 178 0.09 11.56 -11.39
CA ASP A 178 1.50 11.20 -11.61
C ASP A 178 2.33 11.16 -10.32
N THR A 179 1.68 11.18 -9.15
CA THR A 179 2.41 11.14 -7.88
C THR A 179 3.10 9.80 -7.63
N GLY A 180 4.21 9.84 -6.91
CA GLY A 180 5.04 8.70 -6.54
C GLY A 180 6.24 9.15 -5.70
N ALA A 181 7.28 8.32 -5.65
CA ALA A 181 8.51 8.69 -5.00
C ALA A 181 9.26 9.80 -5.77
N VAL A 182 9.83 10.73 -5.01
CA VAL A 182 10.71 11.79 -5.47
C VAL A 182 12.00 11.71 -4.67
N CYS A 183 13.15 11.79 -5.33
CA CYS A 183 14.45 11.81 -4.68
C CYS A 183 15.22 13.07 -5.05
N LEU A 184 15.63 13.84 -4.04
CA LEU A 184 16.58 14.93 -4.16
C LEU A 184 17.88 14.50 -3.45
N ALA A 185 18.85 14.02 -4.22
CA ALA A 185 20.15 13.61 -3.69
C ALA A 185 21.00 14.86 -3.37
N MET A 186 21.55 14.90 -2.16
CA MET A 186 22.21 16.09 -1.63
C MET A 186 23.68 15.78 -1.33
N PRO A 187 24.63 16.23 -2.18
CA PRO A 187 26.05 16.13 -1.87
C PRO A 187 26.36 16.80 -0.53
N GLN A 188 27.12 16.09 0.32
CA GLN A 188 27.32 16.49 1.72
C GLN A 188 28.07 17.82 1.91
N ASP A 189 28.89 18.24 0.94
CA ASP A 189 29.49 19.59 0.93
C ASP A 189 28.45 20.68 0.58
N VAL A 190 27.58 20.40 -0.38
CA VAL A 190 26.54 21.35 -0.84
C VAL A 190 25.45 21.56 0.20
N GLU A 191 25.12 20.55 1.05
CA GLU A 191 24.18 20.74 2.17
C GLU A 191 24.59 21.91 3.07
N GLY A 192 25.90 22.08 3.31
CA GLY A 192 26.47 23.13 4.14
C GLY A 192 26.82 24.42 3.37
N GLU A 193 26.79 24.41 2.05
CA GLU A 193 27.13 25.56 1.22
C GLU A 193 26.05 26.64 1.28
N ALA A 194 26.47 27.90 1.50
CA ALA A 194 25.55 29.04 1.64
C ALA A 194 25.32 29.78 0.32
N PHE A 195 24.06 30.16 0.11
CA PHE A 195 23.64 30.98 -1.04
C PHE A 195 22.70 32.09 -0.60
N ASP A 196 22.63 33.17 -1.38
CA ASP A 196 21.75 34.32 -1.14
C ASP A 196 20.40 34.08 -1.83
N TYR A 197 19.49 33.38 -1.15
CA TYR A 197 18.18 33.03 -1.68
C TYR A 197 17.22 34.22 -1.68
N PRO A 198 16.40 34.44 -2.73
CA PRO A 198 15.34 35.43 -2.69
C PRO A 198 14.30 35.05 -1.62
N GLU A 199 13.96 35.98 -0.73
CA GLU A 199 12.96 35.76 0.35
C GLU A 199 11.62 35.27 -0.19
N ALA A 200 11.24 35.65 -1.41
CA ALA A 200 10.03 35.22 -2.08
C ALA A 200 9.97 33.68 -2.33
N PHE A 201 11.11 32.99 -2.33
CA PHE A 201 11.16 31.54 -2.44
C PHE A 201 10.50 30.82 -1.23
N PHE A 202 10.58 31.46 -0.06
CA PHE A 202 10.09 30.91 1.21
C PHE A 202 8.69 31.39 1.59
N ARG A 203 7.96 32.02 0.68
CA ARG A 203 6.55 32.40 0.93
C ARG A 203 5.68 31.15 1.06
N LYS A 204 4.58 31.24 1.83
CA LYS A 204 3.52 30.21 1.81
C LYS A 204 3.11 29.91 0.36
N ARG A 205 3.06 28.63 0.00
CA ARG A 205 2.64 28.18 -1.33
C ARG A 205 1.58 27.12 -1.17
N VAL A 206 0.45 27.34 -1.85
CA VAL A 206 -0.67 26.41 -1.91
C VAL A 206 -0.69 25.76 -3.29
N TRP A 207 -0.68 24.43 -3.30
CA TRP A 207 -0.79 23.60 -4.50
C TRP A 207 -2.23 23.15 -4.62
N HIS A 208 -2.96 23.67 -5.61
CA HIS A 208 -4.37 23.38 -5.82
C HIS A 208 -4.54 22.07 -6.59
N GLN A 209 -5.34 21.16 -6.04
CA GLN A 209 -5.76 19.92 -6.70
C GLN A 209 -7.14 20.12 -7.30
N ASP A 210 -7.20 20.82 -8.44
CA ASP A 210 -8.44 21.05 -9.16
C ASP A 210 -8.99 19.74 -9.73
N ARG A 211 -10.32 19.52 -9.60
CA ARG A 211 -10.97 18.33 -10.13
C ARG A 211 -11.05 18.40 -11.66
N ARG A 212 -10.43 17.41 -12.31
CA ARG A 212 -10.52 17.28 -13.78
C ARG A 212 -11.92 16.86 -14.17
N LEU A 213 -12.59 17.69 -14.99
CA LEU A 213 -13.94 17.42 -15.49
C LEU A 213 -13.90 16.46 -16.68
N ILE A 214 -14.99 15.66 -16.85
CA ILE A 214 -15.21 14.83 -18.00
C ILE A 214 -15.63 15.71 -19.21
N THR A 215 -15.24 15.30 -20.42
CA THR A 215 -15.70 15.98 -21.64
C THR A 215 -17.05 15.41 -22.09
N ASP A 216 -17.88 16.25 -22.75
CA ASP A 216 -19.20 15.83 -23.28
C ASP A 216 -19.11 14.60 -24.19
N GLY A 217 -18.07 14.53 -25.02
CA GLY A 217 -17.85 13.41 -25.94
C GLY A 217 -17.54 12.10 -25.22
N GLN A 218 -16.71 12.13 -24.16
CA GLN A 218 -16.44 10.96 -23.35
C GLN A 218 -17.70 10.51 -22.60
N LEU A 219 -18.42 11.45 -21.99
CA LEU A 219 -19.65 11.17 -21.27
C LEU A 219 -20.70 10.52 -22.19
N ALA A 220 -20.91 11.08 -23.39
CA ALA A 220 -21.90 10.56 -24.34
C ALA A 220 -21.63 9.10 -24.74
N ARG A 221 -20.36 8.74 -25.06
CA ARG A 221 -19.99 7.36 -25.42
C ARG A 221 -20.16 6.39 -24.24
N ALA A 222 -19.75 6.78 -23.04
CA ALA A 222 -19.95 5.95 -21.85
C ALA A 222 -21.42 5.72 -21.53
N LEU A 223 -22.26 6.76 -21.64
CA LEU A 223 -23.70 6.66 -21.43
C LEU A 223 -24.38 5.76 -22.47
N GLU A 224 -23.94 5.77 -23.70
CA GLU A 224 -24.43 4.86 -24.75
C GLU A 224 -24.18 3.40 -24.35
N ILE A 225 -22.96 3.09 -23.89
CA ILE A 225 -22.59 1.73 -23.47
C ILE A 225 -23.37 1.32 -22.21
N LEU A 226 -23.44 2.19 -21.19
CA LEU A 226 -24.11 1.87 -19.91
C LEU A 226 -25.63 1.71 -20.08
N ARG A 227 -26.28 2.56 -20.87
CA ARG A 227 -27.73 2.45 -21.12
C ARG A 227 -28.12 1.19 -21.90
N ALA A 228 -27.19 0.63 -22.69
CA ALA A 228 -27.38 -0.63 -23.39
C ALA A 228 -27.10 -1.86 -22.53
N ALA A 229 -26.40 -1.68 -21.41
CA ALA A 229 -26.03 -2.76 -20.51
C ALA A 229 -27.24 -3.36 -19.80
N ARG A 230 -27.27 -4.68 -19.72
CA ARG A 230 -28.27 -5.42 -18.93
C ARG A 230 -27.76 -5.82 -17.55
N HIS A 231 -26.50 -6.23 -17.49
CA HIS A 231 -25.86 -6.72 -16.28
C HIS A 231 -24.55 -5.95 -16.00
N PRO A 232 -24.61 -4.62 -15.82
CA PRO A 232 -23.41 -3.87 -15.50
C PRO A 232 -22.91 -4.19 -14.10
N MET A 233 -21.58 -4.11 -13.92
CA MET A 233 -20.94 -4.19 -12.62
C MET A 233 -20.01 -2.99 -12.44
N ALA A 234 -19.88 -2.44 -11.23
CA ALA A 234 -18.88 -1.44 -10.92
C ALA A 234 -17.69 -2.06 -10.16
N ILE A 235 -16.50 -1.48 -10.33
CA ILE A 235 -15.30 -1.83 -9.54
C ILE A 235 -14.86 -0.60 -8.75
N LEU A 236 -14.89 -0.72 -7.42
CA LEU A 236 -14.43 0.30 -6.49
C LEU A 236 -12.91 0.21 -6.32
N GLY A 237 -12.19 1.17 -6.88
CA GLY A 237 -10.74 1.30 -6.74
C GLY A 237 -10.31 2.36 -5.72
N GLY A 238 -9.02 2.38 -5.37
CA GLY A 238 -8.45 3.32 -4.41
C GLY A 238 -8.56 4.79 -4.83
N GLY A 239 -8.68 5.08 -6.13
CA GLY A 239 -8.88 6.44 -6.64
C GLY A 239 -10.18 7.08 -6.17
N VAL A 240 -11.22 6.29 -5.88
CA VAL A 240 -12.48 6.78 -5.31
C VAL A 240 -12.24 7.36 -3.90
N ARG A 241 -11.40 6.70 -3.09
CA ARG A 241 -11.02 7.19 -1.77
C ARG A 241 -10.25 8.52 -1.88
N TYR A 242 -9.21 8.58 -2.73
CA TYR A 242 -8.39 9.79 -2.86
C TYR A 242 -9.15 10.98 -3.46
N SER A 243 -10.17 10.71 -4.28
CA SER A 243 -11.11 11.71 -4.78
C SER A 243 -12.21 12.08 -3.76
N GLN A 244 -12.27 11.41 -2.59
CA GLN A 244 -13.34 11.58 -1.61
C GLN A 244 -14.75 11.37 -2.23
N ALA A 245 -14.86 10.43 -3.17
CA ALA A 245 -16.05 10.16 -3.97
C ALA A 245 -16.83 8.91 -3.54
N GLY A 246 -16.65 8.46 -2.29
CA GLY A 246 -17.32 7.25 -1.79
C GLY A 246 -18.85 7.37 -1.78
N ALA A 247 -19.37 8.51 -1.35
CA ALA A 247 -20.82 8.77 -1.30
C ALA A 247 -21.45 8.77 -2.69
N GLU A 248 -20.82 9.44 -3.66
CA GLU A 248 -21.26 9.52 -5.05
C GLU A 248 -21.22 8.13 -5.72
N PHE A 249 -20.18 7.34 -5.44
CA PHE A 249 -20.09 5.97 -5.93
C PHE A 249 -21.21 5.07 -5.38
N ALA A 250 -21.45 5.12 -4.07
CA ALA A 250 -22.50 4.34 -3.43
C ALA A 250 -23.89 4.74 -3.96
N ALA A 251 -24.16 6.05 -4.06
CA ALA A 251 -25.43 6.57 -4.56
C ALA A 251 -25.73 6.15 -6.01
N LEU A 252 -24.73 6.23 -6.91
CA LEU A 252 -24.86 5.76 -8.29
C LEU A 252 -25.17 4.26 -8.33
N CYS A 253 -24.43 3.44 -7.59
CA CYS A 253 -24.64 1.99 -7.54
C CYS A 253 -26.03 1.61 -7.01
N GLU A 254 -26.48 2.25 -5.94
CA GLU A 254 -27.81 1.99 -5.35
C GLU A 254 -28.94 2.45 -6.26
N LYS A 255 -28.92 3.70 -6.75
CA LYS A 255 -29.95 4.30 -7.60
C LYS A 255 -30.18 3.48 -8.88
N HIS A 256 -29.10 3.05 -9.52
CA HIS A 256 -29.16 2.34 -10.81
C HIS A 256 -29.10 0.80 -10.65
N GLN A 257 -29.08 0.29 -9.40
CA GLN A 257 -28.96 -1.14 -9.06
C GLN A 257 -27.76 -1.82 -9.73
N ILE A 258 -26.59 -1.19 -9.67
CA ILE A 258 -25.34 -1.71 -10.18
C ILE A 258 -24.56 -2.35 -9.03
N PRO A 259 -24.41 -3.69 -8.98
CA PRO A 259 -23.58 -4.33 -7.98
C PRO A 259 -22.12 -3.95 -8.18
N PHE A 260 -21.34 -3.91 -7.08
CA PHE A 260 -19.92 -3.57 -7.18
C PHE A 260 -19.02 -4.52 -6.40
N GLY A 261 -17.78 -4.66 -6.89
CA GLY A 261 -16.68 -5.35 -6.21
C GLY A 261 -15.61 -4.38 -5.77
N GLU A 262 -14.93 -4.70 -4.66
CA GLU A 262 -13.85 -3.89 -4.08
C GLU A 262 -12.49 -4.44 -4.46
N THR A 263 -11.60 -3.58 -5.00
CA THR A 263 -10.17 -3.93 -5.08
C THR A 263 -9.52 -3.86 -3.71
N GLN A 264 -8.30 -4.40 -3.54
CA GLN A 264 -7.54 -4.24 -2.29
C GLN A 264 -7.38 -2.77 -1.87
N ALA A 265 -7.18 -1.87 -2.84
CA ALA A 265 -7.01 -0.45 -2.55
C ALA A 265 -8.34 0.30 -2.37
N GLY A 266 -9.45 -0.24 -2.91
CA GLY A 266 -10.78 0.35 -2.79
C GLY A 266 -11.53 -0.09 -1.53
N LYS A 267 -11.24 -1.29 -1.02
CA LYS A 267 -11.87 -1.83 0.19
C LYS A 267 -11.69 -0.88 1.38
N GLY A 268 -12.78 -0.74 2.15
CA GLY A 268 -12.82 0.20 3.28
C GLY A 268 -12.96 1.68 2.88
N THR A 269 -13.17 2.00 1.61
CA THR A 269 -13.69 3.32 1.20
C THR A 269 -15.14 3.45 1.61
N LEU A 270 -15.88 2.34 1.55
CA LEU A 270 -17.28 2.20 1.93
C LEU A 270 -17.45 1.11 2.99
N PRO A 271 -18.50 1.17 3.83
CA PRO A 271 -18.86 0.08 4.73
C PRO A 271 -19.19 -1.21 3.95
N PHE A 272 -18.87 -2.37 4.57
CA PHE A 272 -19.10 -3.67 3.93
C PHE A 272 -20.58 -4.04 3.76
N ASP A 273 -21.46 -3.45 4.58
CA ASP A 273 -22.87 -3.82 4.72
C ASP A 273 -23.81 -3.16 3.69
N LEU A 274 -23.29 -2.35 2.77
CA LEU A 274 -24.08 -1.76 1.68
C LEU A 274 -24.70 -2.84 0.77
N PRO A 275 -25.99 -2.69 0.35
CA PRO A 275 -26.72 -3.72 -0.40
C PRO A 275 -26.06 -4.15 -1.71
N MET A 276 -25.46 -3.19 -2.46
CA MET A 276 -24.81 -3.46 -3.75
C MET A 276 -23.35 -3.92 -3.61
N ASN A 277 -22.76 -3.95 -2.40
CA ASN A 277 -21.39 -4.41 -2.17
C ASN A 277 -21.31 -5.93 -2.20
N MET A 278 -20.70 -6.50 -3.24
CA MET A 278 -20.48 -7.94 -3.39
C MET A 278 -19.17 -8.43 -2.74
N GLY A 279 -18.40 -7.53 -2.11
CA GLY A 279 -17.12 -7.82 -1.47
C GLY A 279 -15.91 -7.69 -2.38
N GLY A 280 -14.79 -8.28 -1.98
CA GLY A 280 -13.54 -8.24 -2.74
C GLY A 280 -13.65 -8.92 -4.11
N ILE A 281 -12.99 -8.35 -5.15
CA ILE A 281 -12.97 -8.87 -6.52
C ILE A 281 -11.57 -9.35 -6.92
N GLY A 282 -11.49 -10.33 -7.80
CA GLY A 282 -10.26 -10.80 -8.45
C GLY A 282 -9.64 -12.03 -7.77
N VAL A 283 -8.32 -12.18 -7.88
CA VAL A 283 -7.57 -13.36 -7.36
C VAL A 283 -7.82 -13.61 -5.88
N THR A 284 -7.78 -12.54 -5.09
CA THR A 284 -8.06 -12.57 -3.64
C THR A 284 -9.48 -12.11 -3.30
N GLY A 285 -10.37 -12.13 -4.30
CA GLY A 285 -11.78 -11.79 -4.14
C GLY A 285 -12.62 -12.89 -3.54
N GLY A 286 -13.85 -12.51 -3.14
CA GLY A 286 -14.87 -13.43 -2.66
C GLY A 286 -15.75 -13.97 -3.79
N GLN A 287 -16.46 -15.05 -3.50
CA GLN A 287 -17.27 -15.74 -4.49
C GLN A 287 -18.39 -14.87 -5.08
N ALA A 288 -19.01 -14.00 -4.27
CA ALA A 288 -20.12 -13.18 -4.75
C ALA A 288 -19.67 -12.17 -5.81
N ALA A 289 -18.60 -11.41 -5.56
CA ALA A 289 -18.08 -10.43 -6.50
C ALA A 289 -17.57 -11.10 -7.78
N ASN A 290 -16.83 -12.20 -7.67
CA ASN A 290 -16.28 -12.91 -8.83
C ASN A 290 -17.38 -13.51 -9.71
N ARG A 291 -18.43 -14.09 -9.15
CA ARG A 291 -19.59 -14.61 -9.92
C ARG A 291 -20.37 -13.52 -10.63
N VAL A 292 -20.56 -12.36 -9.99
CA VAL A 292 -21.18 -11.20 -10.63
C VAL A 292 -20.31 -10.69 -11.78
N ALA A 293 -18.98 -10.64 -11.58
CA ALA A 293 -18.04 -10.22 -12.61
C ALA A 293 -18.07 -11.13 -13.86
N GLN A 294 -18.15 -12.45 -13.66
CA GLN A 294 -18.25 -13.42 -14.77
C GLN A 294 -19.52 -13.27 -15.61
N GLN A 295 -20.58 -12.73 -15.03
CA GLN A 295 -21.88 -12.52 -15.69
C GLN A 295 -22.07 -11.09 -16.20
N ALA A 296 -21.14 -10.18 -15.89
CA ALA A 296 -21.24 -8.79 -16.31
C ALA A 296 -21.06 -8.62 -17.82
N ASP A 297 -21.93 -7.84 -18.45
CA ASP A 297 -21.83 -7.42 -19.86
C ASP A 297 -21.08 -6.08 -19.99
N VAL A 298 -21.06 -5.26 -18.94
CA VAL A 298 -20.31 -4.00 -18.86
C VAL A 298 -19.68 -3.86 -17.49
N VAL A 299 -18.42 -3.46 -17.44
CA VAL A 299 -17.71 -3.10 -16.20
C VAL A 299 -17.39 -1.62 -16.17
N LEU A 300 -17.90 -0.91 -15.18
CA LEU A 300 -17.51 0.46 -14.85
C LEU A 300 -16.39 0.42 -13.78
N ALA A 301 -15.16 0.56 -14.20
CA ALA A 301 -13.98 0.52 -13.34
C ALA A 301 -13.61 1.95 -12.88
N VAL A 302 -13.81 2.26 -11.59
CA VAL A 302 -13.63 3.61 -11.05
C VAL A 302 -12.38 3.67 -10.18
N GLY A 303 -11.40 4.50 -10.56
CA GLY A 303 -10.20 4.75 -9.78
C GLY A 303 -9.32 3.50 -9.54
N THR A 304 -9.36 2.54 -10.46
CA THR A 304 -8.57 1.29 -10.39
C THR A 304 -7.65 1.17 -11.60
N ARG A 305 -6.55 0.40 -11.43
CA ARG A 305 -5.57 0.12 -12.49
C ARG A 305 -5.87 -1.14 -13.29
N LEU A 306 -6.92 -1.89 -12.93
CA LEU A 306 -7.24 -3.20 -13.52
C LEU A 306 -6.01 -4.12 -13.58
N SER A 307 -5.32 -4.27 -12.43
CA SER A 307 -4.15 -5.13 -12.29
C SER A 307 -4.50 -6.60 -12.53
N ASP A 308 -3.48 -7.45 -12.66
CA ASP A 308 -3.64 -8.90 -12.80
C ASP A 308 -4.44 -9.50 -11.62
N PHE A 309 -4.21 -9.02 -10.39
CA PHE A 309 -5.00 -9.43 -9.23
C PHE A 309 -6.48 -9.05 -9.31
N THR A 310 -6.78 -7.82 -9.73
CA THR A 310 -8.18 -7.35 -9.87
C THR A 310 -8.92 -8.09 -10.98
N THR A 311 -8.22 -8.44 -12.07
CA THR A 311 -8.80 -9.08 -13.24
C THR A 311 -8.64 -10.60 -13.26
N SER A 312 -8.05 -11.20 -12.21
CA SER A 312 -7.61 -12.60 -12.21
C SER A 312 -6.79 -12.92 -13.45
N SER A 313 -5.73 -12.14 -13.69
CA SER A 313 -4.88 -12.25 -14.89
C SER A 313 -5.67 -12.16 -16.21
N LYS A 314 -6.71 -11.31 -16.26
CA LYS A 314 -7.67 -11.12 -17.36
C LYS A 314 -8.57 -12.35 -17.63
N TRP A 315 -8.64 -13.30 -16.74
CA TRP A 315 -9.47 -14.51 -16.85
C TRP A 315 -10.91 -14.30 -16.34
N LEU A 316 -11.12 -13.35 -15.42
CA LEU A 316 -12.35 -13.23 -14.64
C LEU A 316 -13.59 -12.85 -15.48
N PHE A 317 -13.40 -12.05 -16.52
CA PHE A 317 -14.50 -11.45 -17.26
C PHE A 317 -14.73 -12.16 -18.59
N GLY A 318 -16.00 -12.33 -18.99
CA GLY A 318 -16.34 -12.93 -20.29
C GLY A 318 -15.80 -12.11 -21.48
N ASP A 319 -15.55 -12.79 -22.60
CA ASP A 319 -14.94 -12.19 -23.81
C ASP A 319 -15.70 -10.98 -24.35
N ASN A 320 -17.02 -10.99 -24.26
CA ASN A 320 -17.89 -9.90 -24.75
C ASN A 320 -18.13 -8.79 -23.73
N CYS A 321 -17.55 -8.88 -22.51
CA CYS A 321 -17.69 -7.86 -21.49
C CYS A 321 -16.97 -6.58 -21.93
N LYS A 322 -17.70 -5.46 -21.99
CA LYS A 322 -17.13 -4.14 -22.29
C LYS A 322 -16.65 -3.46 -21.03
N PHE A 323 -15.59 -2.66 -21.16
CA PHE A 323 -15.05 -1.89 -20.06
C PHE A 323 -15.22 -0.40 -20.28
N ILE A 324 -15.55 0.31 -19.22
CA ILE A 324 -15.48 1.77 -19.09
C ILE A 324 -14.56 2.04 -17.92
N THR A 325 -13.51 2.83 -18.12
CA THR A 325 -12.57 3.17 -17.05
C THR A 325 -12.66 4.65 -16.73
N LEU A 326 -13.07 4.98 -15.51
CA LEU A 326 -13.02 6.32 -14.96
C LEU A 326 -11.76 6.46 -14.12
N ASN A 327 -10.78 7.21 -14.60
CA ASN A 327 -9.50 7.37 -13.94
C ASN A 327 -8.88 8.75 -14.23
N ILE A 328 -8.15 9.28 -13.24
CA ILE A 328 -7.42 10.55 -13.40
C ILE A 328 -6.14 10.38 -14.24
N CYS A 329 -5.59 9.16 -14.33
CA CYS A 329 -4.35 8.85 -15.05
C CYS A 329 -4.66 8.27 -16.44
N PRO A 330 -4.21 8.93 -17.54
CA PRO A 330 -4.48 8.47 -18.90
C PRO A 330 -3.91 7.08 -19.19
N PHE A 331 -2.79 6.70 -18.58
CA PHE A 331 -2.19 5.38 -18.74
C PHE A 331 -3.11 4.22 -18.33
N ASP A 332 -3.99 4.43 -17.34
CA ASP A 332 -4.89 3.39 -16.85
C ASP A 332 -6.22 3.34 -17.59
N THR A 333 -6.60 4.42 -18.29
CA THR A 333 -7.94 4.51 -18.90
C THR A 333 -8.15 3.64 -20.13
N ILE A 334 -7.08 3.14 -20.74
CA ILE A 334 -7.15 2.31 -21.96
C ILE A 334 -6.99 0.80 -21.69
N LYS A 335 -6.72 0.41 -20.43
CA LYS A 335 -6.55 -1.01 -20.10
C LYS A 335 -7.84 -1.78 -20.34
N MET A 336 -7.70 -3.05 -20.73
CA MET A 336 -8.82 -3.93 -21.07
C MET A 336 -9.64 -3.42 -22.27
N ASP A 337 -9.03 -2.66 -23.18
CA ASP A 337 -9.70 -2.02 -24.35
C ASP A 337 -10.94 -1.20 -23.94
N ALA A 338 -10.80 -0.46 -22.85
CA ALA A 338 -11.91 0.26 -22.23
C ALA A 338 -12.23 1.58 -22.94
N GLU A 339 -13.52 1.99 -22.90
CA GLU A 339 -13.91 3.38 -23.18
C GLU A 339 -13.35 4.29 -22.07
N PRO A 340 -12.47 5.25 -22.39
CA PRO A 340 -11.78 6.05 -21.39
C PRO A 340 -12.61 7.24 -20.90
N LEU A 341 -12.77 7.37 -19.58
CA LEU A 341 -13.27 8.58 -18.92
C LEU A 341 -12.11 9.19 -18.12
N LEU A 342 -11.39 10.10 -18.74
CA LEU A 342 -10.23 10.76 -18.13
C LEU A 342 -10.67 11.96 -17.31
N CYS A 343 -11.06 11.70 -16.06
CA CYS A 343 -11.54 12.74 -15.14
C CYS A 343 -11.32 12.33 -13.67
N ASP A 344 -11.57 13.27 -12.76
CA ASP A 344 -11.68 13.00 -11.33
C ASP A 344 -12.89 12.10 -11.04
N ALA A 345 -12.76 11.20 -10.05
CA ALA A 345 -13.81 10.21 -9.77
C ALA A 345 -15.11 10.88 -9.32
N LYS A 346 -15.06 11.90 -8.46
CA LYS A 346 -16.26 12.58 -7.98
C LYS A 346 -17.01 13.29 -9.12
N ALA A 347 -16.27 14.10 -9.88
CA ALA A 347 -16.85 14.82 -11.03
C ALA A 347 -17.41 13.87 -12.10
N GLY A 348 -16.72 12.74 -12.36
CA GLY A 348 -17.17 11.75 -13.33
C GLY A 348 -18.41 10.98 -12.90
N LEU A 349 -18.48 10.59 -11.62
CA LEU A 349 -19.63 9.89 -11.03
C LEU A 349 -20.88 10.77 -11.01
N ASP A 350 -20.75 12.05 -10.65
CA ASP A 350 -21.85 13.02 -10.67
C ASP A 350 -22.41 13.18 -12.11
N ALA A 351 -21.53 13.29 -13.10
CA ALA A 351 -21.94 13.43 -14.50
C ALA A 351 -22.62 12.14 -15.03
N LEU A 352 -22.10 10.97 -14.66
CA LEU A 352 -22.68 9.67 -15.03
C LEU A 352 -24.06 9.47 -14.37
N ASP A 353 -24.22 9.81 -13.07
CA ASP A 353 -25.49 9.67 -12.37
C ASP A 353 -26.59 10.54 -13.00
N GLN A 354 -26.27 11.80 -13.33
CA GLN A 354 -27.17 12.68 -14.04
C GLN A 354 -27.51 12.15 -15.44
N GLY A 355 -26.50 11.68 -16.17
CA GLY A 355 -26.69 11.14 -17.52
C GLY A 355 -27.46 9.81 -17.56
N LEU A 356 -27.47 9.03 -16.49
CA LEU A 356 -28.20 7.77 -16.36
C LEU A 356 -29.63 7.94 -15.80
N GLU A 357 -30.16 9.15 -15.75
CA GLU A 357 -31.54 9.39 -15.28
C GLU A 357 -32.53 8.44 -15.98
N GLY A 358 -33.34 7.74 -15.17
CA GLY A 358 -34.32 6.74 -15.67
C GLY A 358 -33.72 5.37 -16.03
N TYR A 359 -32.39 5.19 -15.99
CA TYR A 359 -31.78 3.88 -16.21
C TYR A 359 -31.80 3.05 -14.93
N ARG A 360 -32.07 1.75 -15.07
CA ARG A 360 -31.93 0.73 -14.01
C ARG A 360 -31.37 -0.54 -14.66
N SER A 361 -30.43 -1.20 -14.02
CA SER A 361 -29.84 -2.45 -14.51
C SER A 361 -30.89 -3.57 -14.60
N GLY A 362 -30.60 -4.57 -15.43
CA GLY A 362 -31.45 -5.75 -15.56
C GLY A 362 -31.15 -6.87 -14.53
N TRP A 363 -30.33 -6.60 -13.52
CA TRP A 363 -30.07 -7.58 -12.48
C TRP A 363 -31.32 -7.89 -11.66
N ASP A 364 -31.55 -9.18 -11.39
CA ASP A 364 -32.54 -9.60 -10.40
C ASP A 364 -32.03 -9.27 -8.98
N GLU A 365 -32.66 -8.33 -8.33
CA GLU A 365 -32.30 -7.87 -6.99
C GLU A 365 -32.33 -9.00 -5.96
N ALA A 366 -33.31 -9.92 -6.05
CA ALA A 366 -33.42 -11.04 -5.14
C ALA A 366 -32.27 -12.03 -5.34
N ALA A 367 -31.85 -12.26 -6.60
CA ALA A 367 -30.70 -13.11 -6.93
C ALA A 367 -29.38 -12.50 -6.45
N LEU A 368 -29.17 -11.18 -6.61
CA LEU A 368 -28.00 -10.48 -6.08
C LEU A 368 -27.93 -10.59 -4.56
N LYS A 369 -29.04 -10.31 -3.88
CA LYS A 369 -29.13 -10.43 -2.40
C LYS A 369 -28.85 -11.85 -1.93
N ALA A 370 -29.39 -12.86 -2.60
CA ALA A 370 -29.15 -14.27 -2.29
C ALA A 370 -27.65 -14.64 -2.48
N THR A 371 -27.04 -14.20 -3.59
CA THR A 371 -25.61 -14.44 -3.87
C THR A 371 -24.73 -13.79 -2.81
N ARG A 372 -25.00 -12.53 -2.44
CA ARG A 372 -24.29 -11.84 -1.38
C ARG A 372 -24.46 -12.53 -0.03
N GLN A 373 -25.69 -12.91 0.35
CA GLN A 373 -25.95 -13.58 1.61
C GLN A 373 -25.27 -14.96 1.71
N ALA A 374 -25.24 -15.72 0.62
CA ALA A 374 -24.52 -16.99 0.57
C ALA A 374 -23.01 -16.80 0.84
N TRP A 375 -22.42 -15.72 0.29
CA TRP A 375 -21.04 -15.40 0.58
C TRP A 375 -20.82 -14.98 2.03
N LEU A 376 -21.67 -14.13 2.59
CA LEU A 376 -21.58 -13.72 4.00
C LEU A 376 -21.70 -14.92 4.95
N ASN A 377 -22.57 -15.88 4.65
CA ASN A 377 -22.66 -17.13 5.41
C ASN A 377 -21.35 -17.93 5.33
N LYS A 378 -20.72 -17.94 4.14
CA LYS A 378 -19.42 -18.60 3.97
C LYS A 378 -18.29 -17.90 4.75
N VAL A 379 -18.32 -16.58 4.84
CA VAL A 379 -17.39 -15.81 5.70
C VAL A 379 -17.55 -16.22 7.17
N GLU A 380 -18.79 -16.36 7.65
CA GLU A 380 -19.04 -16.81 9.03
C GLU A 380 -18.54 -18.25 9.27
N GLU A 381 -18.66 -19.15 8.27
CA GLU A 381 -18.09 -20.51 8.36
C GLU A 381 -16.56 -20.47 8.53
N PHE A 382 -15.84 -19.59 7.79
CA PHE A 382 -14.40 -19.39 7.97
C PHE A 382 -14.05 -18.77 9.31
N TYR A 383 -14.85 -17.83 9.78
CA TYR A 383 -14.66 -17.21 11.09
C TYR A 383 -14.94 -18.19 12.25
N ASP A 384 -15.67 -19.26 12.02
CA ASP A 384 -15.95 -20.34 12.98
C ASP A 384 -15.12 -21.62 12.73
N ASP A 385 -14.05 -21.57 11.93
CA ASP A 385 -13.15 -22.71 11.65
C ASP A 385 -12.35 -23.12 12.91
N ARG A 386 -12.97 -23.96 13.72
CA ARG A 386 -12.40 -24.52 14.95
C ARG A 386 -11.74 -25.86 14.67
N ARG A 387 -10.45 -25.94 14.93
CA ARG A 387 -9.65 -27.14 14.72
C ARG A 387 -9.08 -27.67 16.05
N PRO A 388 -9.14 -28.98 16.31
CA PRO A 388 -8.60 -29.55 17.55
C PRO A 388 -7.09 -29.36 17.72
N GLN A 389 -6.36 -29.15 16.60
CA GLN A 389 -4.89 -29.04 16.58
C GLN A 389 -4.40 -27.65 17.00
N GLY A 390 -5.25 -26.62 16.95
CA GLY A 390 -4.88 -25.24 17.27
C GLY A 390 -5.75 -24.20 16.56
N LEU A 391 -5.33 -22.97 16.66
CA LEU A 391 -6.04 -21.82 16.11
C LEU A 391 -5.80 -21.72 14.60
N SER A 392 -6.86 -21.67 13.78
CA SER A 392 -6.73 -21.39 12.36
C SER A 392 -6.51 -19.89 12.09
N GLN A 393 -5.86 -19.54 10.98
CA GLN A 393 -5.66 -18.15 10.57
C GLN A 393 -7.01 -17.43 10.40
N THR A 394 -7.98 -18.07 9.75
CA THR A 394 -9.29 -17.50 9.51
C THR A 394 -10.11 -17.31 10.79
N ARG A 395 -10.00 -18.22 11.75
CA ARG A 395 -10.62 -18.09 13.08
C ARG A 395 -10.04 -16.91 13.84
N ALA A 396 -8.71 -16.78 13.87
CA ALA A 396 -8.04 -15.66 14.53
C ALA A 396 -8.46 -14.31 13.91
N LEU A 397 -8.52 -14.23 12.57
CA LEU A 397 -9.03 -13.05 11.86
C LEU A 397 -10.47 -12.72 12.25
N GLY A 398 -11.35 -13.72 12.35
CA GLY A 398 -12.74 -13.54 12.74
C GLY A 398 -12.89 -13.00 14.16
N ILE A 399 -12.11 -13.52 15.12
CA ILE A 399 -12.09 -13.04 16.49
C ILE A 399 -11.67 -11.56 16.54
N ILE A 400 -10.60 -11.20 15.85
CA ILE A 400 -10.07 -9.83 15.86
C ILE A 400 -11.05 -8.89 15.14
N ASN A 401 -11.64 -9.28 13.99
CA ASN A 401 -12.60 -8.44 13.26
C ASN A 401 -13.86 -8.14 14.09
N ARG A 402 -14.35 -9.12 14.83
CA ARG A 402 -15.51 -8.93 15.75
C ARG A 402 -15.15 -8.13 17.00
N PHE A 403 -13.88 -8.15 17.44
CA PHE A 403 -13.40 -7.38 18.59
C PHE A 403 -13.17 -5.91 18.27
N MET A 404 -12.70 -5.59 17.06
CA MET A 404 -12.41 -4.23 16.63
C MET A 404 -13.68 -3.37 16.53
N GLN A 405 -13.53 -2.07 16.82
CA GLN A 405 -14.59 -1.10 16.60
C GLN A 405 -14.66 -0.68 15.13
N LYS A 406 -15.80 -0.16 14.69
CA LYS A 406 -16.00 0.29 13.29
C LYS A 406 -15.01 1.37 12.86
N SER A 407 -14.48 2.16 13.80
CA SER A 407 -13.50 3.22 13.56
C SER A 407 -12.05 2.75 13.56
N ASP A 408 -11.75 1.53 14.07
CA ASP A 408 -10.40 1.01 14.16
C ASP A 408 -9.85 0.68 12.77
N ILE A 409 -8.55 0.85 12.57
CA ILE A 409 -7.91 0.63 11.26
C ILE A 409 -7.22 -0.73 11.25
N ALA A 410 -7.64 -1.58 10.30
CA ALA A 410 -6.95 -2.81 9.96
C ALA A 410 -5.97 -2.57 8.81
N MET A 411 -4.70 -2.98 8.95
CA MET A 411 -3.72 -2.81 7.89
C MET A 411 -2.90 -4.07 7.62
N GLY A 412 -2.44 -4.21 6.38
CA GLY A 412 -1.61 -5.30 5.93
C GLY A 412 -0.92 -4.98 4.60
N ALA A 413 -0.08 -5.89 4.10
CA ALA A 413 0.59 -5.74 2.80
C ALA A 413 0.84 -7.07 2.10
N ALA A 414 1.66 -7.96 2.65
CA ALA A 414 2.17 -9.14 1.96
C ALA A 414 1.69 -10.46 2.58
N GLY A 415 1.84 -11.54 1.84
CA GLY A 415 1.54 -12.90 2.29
C GLY A 415 0.08 -13.32 2.10
N SER A 416 -0.38 -14.31 2.88
CA SER A 416 -1.75 -14.85 2.81
C SER A 416 -2.79 -13.95 3.46
N LEU A 417 -2.40 -13.18 4.48
CA LEU A 417 -3.30 -12.33 5.26
C LEU A 417 -4.04 -11.29 4.42
N PRO A 418 -3.40 -10.51 3.50
CA PRO A 418 -4.13 -9.61 2.62
C PRO A 418 -5.18 -10.30 1.76
N GLY A 419 -4.90 -11.53 1.31
CA GLY A 419 -5.86 -12.34 0.56
C GLY A 419 -7.08 -12.71 1.40
N ASP A 420 -6.86 -13.24 2.60
CA ASP A 420 -7.92 -13.57 3.53
C ASP A 420 -8.68 -12.32 3.98
N MET A 421 -7.98 -11.21 4.24
CA MET A 421 -8.62 -9.96 4.62
C MET A 421 -9.47 -9.37 3.48
N GLN A 422 -9.05 -9.45 2.21
CA GLN A 422 -9.90 -9.00 1.12
C GLN A 422 -11.19 -9.82 1.02
N ARG A 423 -11.10 -11.12 1.25
CA ARG A 423 -12.24 -12.05 1.21
C ARG A 423 -13.17 -11.90 2.40
N LEU A 424 -12.62 -11.91 3.60
CA LEU A 424 -13.36 -12.13 4.83
C LEU A 424 -13.61 -10.86 5.64
N TRP A 425 -12.72 -9.85 5.56
CA TRP A 425 -12.75 -8.68 6.43
C TRP A 425 -13.99 -7.81 6.21
N GLN A 426 -14.72 -7.57 7.27
CA GLN A 426 -15.88 -6.70 7.31
C GLN A 426 -15.43 -5.30 7.73
N SER A 427 -15.19 -4.43 6.74
CA SER A 427 -14.71 -3.06 6.97
C SER A 427 -15.81 -2.20 7.62
N GLY A 428 -15.43 -1.42 8.62
CA GLY A 428 -16.32 -0.48 9.30
C GLY A 428 -16.47 0.86 8.56
N ASP A 429 -16.12 1.95 9.26
CA ASP A 429 -16.19 3.31 8.71
C ASP A 429 -15.20 3.53 7.58
N SER A 430 -15.38 4.60 6.81
CA SER A 430 -14.43 4.96 5.74
C SER A 430 -13.01 5.15 6.27
N GLY A 431 -12.03 4.65 5.52
CA GLY A 431 -10.60 4.74 5.85
C GLY A 431 -10.12 3.76 6.92
N THR A 432 -10.91 2.71 7.25
CA THR A 432 -10.57 1.69 8.25
C THR A 432 -9.89 0.43 7.69
N TYR A 433 -9.69 0.36 6.39
CA TYR A 433 -8.92 -0.70 5.75
C TYR A 433 -7.74 -0.10 4.98
N HIS A 434 -6.52 -0.40 5.44
CA HIS A 434 -5.29 0.13 4.88
C HIS A 434 -4.43 -1.01 4.35
N MET A 435 -4.42 -1.19 3.03
CA MET A 435 -3.69 -2.30 2.41
C MET A 435 -2.68 -1.78 1.38
N GLU A 436 -1.42 -2.21 1.49
CA GLU A 436 -0.42 -2.09 0.45
C GLU A 436 -0.32 -3.43 -0.27
N TYR A 437 -0.82 -3.52 -1.48
CA TYR A 437 -0.82 -4.77 -2.25
C TYR A 437 -0.33 -4.58 -3.68
N GLY A 438 -0.13 -3.33 -4.12
CA GLY A 438 0.35 -3.02 -5.46
C GLY A 438 1.80 -3.40 -5.70
N PHE A 439 2.63 -3.32 -4.66
CA PHE A 439 4.02 -3.74 -4.63
C PHE A 439 4.25 -4.95 -3.73
N SER A 440 3.33 -5.18 -2.80
CA SER A 440 3.30 -6.28 -1.83
C SER A 440 4.60 -6.38 -1.02
N ASN A 441 5.03 -5.24 -0.47
CA ASN A 441 6.31 -5.10 0.19
C ASN A 441 6.27 -5.65 1.63
N MET A 442 6.95 -6.76 1.88
CA MET A 442 7.12 -7.29 3.23
C MET A 442 7.87 -6.28 4.12
N GLY A 443 7.38 -6.05 5.33
CA GLY A 443 7.87 -5.02 6.24
C GLY A 443 7.08 -3.70 6.18
N TYR A 444 6.22 -3.52 5.19
CA TYR A 444 5.29 -2.38 5.17
C TYR A 444 4.32 -2.44 6.35
N GLU A 445 3.79 -3.61 6.66
CA GLU A 445 2.81 -3.82 7.73
C GLU A 445 3.38 -3.45 9.11
N THR A 446 4.58 -3.94 9.41
CA THR A 446 5.24 -3.74 10.71
C THR A 446 5.66 -2.29 10.93
N ASN A 447 6.17 -1.64 9.89
CA ASN A 447 6.72 -0.29 10.00
C ASN A 447 5.71 0.78 9.57
N GLY A 448 4.89 0.51 8.56
CA GLY A 448 3.82 1.39 8.11
C GLY A 448 2.76 1.65 9.17
N ALA A 449 2.57 0.73 10.13
CA ALA A 449 1.67 0.91 11.26
C ALA A 449 2.01 2.16 12.09
N LEU A 450 3.29 2.48 12.25
CA LEU A 450 3.75 3.76 12.81
C LEU A 450 3.20 4.95 11.99
N GLY A 451 3.33 4.90 10.67
CA GLY A 451 2.85 5.94 9.77
C GLY A 451 1.34 6.12 9.83
N VAL A 452 0.58 5.02 9.82
CA VAL A 452 -0.88 5.04 9.95
C VAL A 452 -1.31 5.63 11.29
N LYS A 453 -0.64 5.26 12.40
CA LYS A 453 -0.94 5.80 13.73
C LYS A 453 -0.60 7.29 13.84
N LEU A 454 0.49 7.75 13.24
CA LEU A 454 0.82 9.18 13.14
C LEU A 454 -0.23 9.96 12.32
N ALA A 455 -0.80 9.33 11.29
CA ALA A 455 -1.82 9.95 10.45
C ALA A 455 -3.21 10.02 11.11
N ALA A 456 -3.54 9.04 11.97
CA ALA A 456 -4.82 8.91 12.66
C ALA A 456 -4.60 8.61 14.17
N PRO A 457 -4.05 9.56 14.92
CA PRO A 457 -3.65 9.33 16.32
C PRO A 457 -4.83 8.97 17.25
N GLU A 458 -6.03 9.38 16.90
CA GLU A 458 -7.28 9.13 17.64
C GLU A 458 -7.85 7.72 17.41
N ARG A 459 -7.42 7.00 16.36
CA ARG A 459 -7.90 5.65 16.02
C ARG A 459 -6.96 4.58 16.52
N GLU A 460 -7.50 3.41 16.87
CA GLU A 460 -6.67 2.22 17.07
C GLU A 460 -6.23 1.65 15.72
N VAL A 461 -4.98 1.18 15.68
CA VAL A 461 -4.38 0.61 14.47
C VAL A 461 -3.96 -0.82 14.77
N TYR A 462 -4.51 -1.77 14.02
CA TYR A 462 -4.20 -3.20 14.07
C TYR A 462 -3.45 -3.58 12.80
N SER A 463 -2.20 -3.99 12.95
CA SER A 463 -1.34 -4.39 11.84
C SER A 463 -1.25 -5.91 11.76
N PHE A 464 -1.56 -6.49 10.60
CA PHE A 464 -1.64 -7.93 10.36
C PHE A 464 -0.49 -8.39 9.45
N PHE A 465 0.36 -9.29 9.95
CA PHE A 465 1.54 -9.77 9.23
C PHE A 465 1.97 -11.17 9.70
N GLY A 466 2.73 -11.86 8.84
CA GLY A 466 3.34 -13.14 9.17
C GLY A 466 4.69 -13.00 9.89
N ASP A 467 5.14 -14.10 10.50
CA ASP A 467 6.44 -14.24 11.16
C ASP A 467 7.63 -13.93 10.24
N GLY A 468 7.55 -14.31 8.96
CA GLY A 468 8.55 -13.97 7.96
C GLY A 468 8.71 -12.46 7.75
N THR A 469 7.60 -11.71 7.68
CA THR A 469 7.61 -10.25 7.59
C THR A 469 8.28 -9.61 8.82
N TYR A 470 7.96 -10.11 10.02
CA TYR A 470 8.59 -9.64 11.25
C TYR A 470 10.09 -9.83 11.22
N LEU A 471 10.58 -11.01 10.82
CA LEU A 471 12.02 -11.30 10.71
C LEU A 471 12.75 -10.39 9.72
N MET A 472 12.08 -9.93 8.67
CA MET A 472 12.69 -9.06 7.66
C MET A 472 12.80 -7.60 8.12
N ALA A 473 11.77 -7.07 8.81
CA ALA A 473 11.71 -5.63 9.06
C ALA A 473 10.76 -5.31 10.23
N HIS A 474 11.31 -5.03 11.41
CA HIS A 474 10.52 -4.74 12.62
C HIS A 474 11.09 -3.61 13.49
N SER A 475 12.11 -2.89 13.03
CA SER A 475 12.83 -1.94 13.88
C SER A 475 11.99 -0.74 14.33
N GLU A 476 10.98 -0.31 13.52
CA GLU A 476 10.15 0.85 13.87
C GLU A 476 9.13 0.56 14.99
N LEU A 477 9.00 -0.70 15.43
CA LEU A 477 8.32 -1.01 16.69
C LEU A 477 8.93 -0.24 17.86
N LEU A 478 10.27 -0.11 17.87
CA LEU A 478 10.97 0.70 18.86
C LEU A 478 10.63 2.20 18.73
N THR A 479 10.42 2.69 17.51
CA THR A 479 9.98 4.08 17.28
C THR A 479 8.56 4.32 17.79
N CYS A 480 7.65 3.32 17.69
CA CYS A 480 6.32 3.43 18.34
C CYS A 480 6.44 3.61 19.87
N VAL A 481 7.37 2.89 20.53
CA VAL A 481 7.64 3.07 21.97
C VAL A 481 8.20 4.46 22.23
N GLN A 482 9.21 4.89 21.46
CA GLN A 482 9.85 6.20 21.60
C GLN A 482 8.86 7.37 21.46
N GLU A 483 7.92 7.25 20.54
CA GLU A 483 6.92 8.30 20.23
C GLU A 483 5.64 8.16 21.09
N ASN A 484 5.57 7.18 22.00
CA ASN A 484 4.40 6.87 22.82
C ASN A 484 3.13 6.61 21.98
N LEU A 485 3.28 5.84 20.92
CA LEU A 485 2.19 5.52 19.99
C LEU A 485 1.71 4.09 20.18
N ARG A 486 0.48 3.92 20.65
CA ARG A 486 -0.14 2.60 20.75
C ARG A 486 -0.52 2.07 19.37
N VAL A 487 0.07 0.94 19.03
CA VAL A 487 -0.22 0.14 17.84
C VAL A 487 -0.39 -1.31 18.27
N HIS A 488 -1.35 -2.02 17.68
CA HIS A 488 -1.61 -3.44 17.89
C HIS A 488 -0.98 -4.25 16.76
N PHE A 489 0.12 -4.91 17.03
CA PHE A 489 0.85 -5.75 16.08
C PHE A 489 0.37 -7.19 16.18
N CYS A 490 -0.44 -7.63 15.21
CA CYS A 490 -1.00 -8.98 15.12
C CYS A 490 -0.09 -9.85 14.24
N LEU A 491 0.86 -10.54 14.86
CA LEU A 491 1.78 -11.46 14.20
C LEU A 491 1.14 -12.84 14.12
N PHE A 492 0.93 -13.34 12.92
CA PHE A 492 0.42 -14.69 12.63
C PHE A 492 1.59 -15.62 12.35
N ASP A 493 2.00 -16.39 13.36
CA ASP A 493 3.14 -17.29 13.29
C ASP A 493 2.69 -18.69 12.84
N ASN A 494 3.04 -19.03 11.61
CA ASN A 494 2.93 -20.37 11.03
C ASN A 494 4.30 -21.04 10.79
N SER A 495 5.37 -20.43 11.31
CA SER A 495 6.77 -20.90 11.26
C SER A 495 7.36 -20.94 9.85
N GLY A 496 6.97 -20.00 8.97
CA GLY A 496 7.51 -19.95 7.61
C GLY A 496 6.87 -18.93 6.68
N TRP A 497 7.23 -19.05 5.42
CA TRP A 497 6.67 -18.31 4.31
C TRP A 497 5.37 -18.99 3.81
N GLY A 498 4.36 -19.12 4.68
CA GLY A 498 3.20 -19.98 4.45
C GLY A 498 2.42 -19.69 3.16
N CYS A 499 2.38 -18.42 2.70
CA CYS A 499 1.78 -18.07 1.40
C CYS A 499 2.57 -18.68 0.24
N ILE A 500 3.89 -18.65 0.31
CA ILE A 500 4.78 -19.16 -0.75
C ILE A 500 4.83 -20.69 -0.70
N GLU A 501 4.81 -21.30 0.49
CA GLU A 501 4.65 -22.75 0.65
C GLU A 501 3.36 -23.24 -0.02
N ASN A 502 2.25 -22.54 0.24
CA ASN A 502 0.96 -22.87 -0.39
C ASN A 502 1.02 -22.73 -1.93
N LEU A 503 1.73 -21.70 -2.43
CA LEU A 503 1.95 -21.54 -3.88
C LEU A 503 2.76 -22.71 -4.46
N GLN A 504 3.87 -23.12 -3.80
CA GLN A 504 4.64 -24.29 -4.21
C GLN A 504 3.75 -25.55 -4.32
N ASN A 505 3.01 -25.84 -3.25
CA ASN A 505 2.18 -27.04 -3.18
C ASN A 505 1.05 -27.02 -4.22
N ASN A 506 0.43 -25.87 -4.46
CA ASN A 506 -0.63 -25.71 -5.47
C ASN A 506 -0.10 -25.84 -6.92
N GLN A 507 1.18 -25.64 -7.14
CA GLN A 507 1.84 -25.82 -8.44
C GLN A 507 2.57 -27.18 -8.54
N GLY A 508 2.26 -28.13 -7.64
CA GLY A 508 2.77 -29.48 -7.67
C GLY A 508 4.19 -29.67 -7.12
N CYS A 509 4.82 -28.62 -6.59
CA CYS A 509 6.11 -28.71 -5.91
C CYS A 509 5.94 -29.21 -4.47
N ASP A 510 6.99 -29.84 -3.93
CA ASP A 510 7.07 -30.12 -2.50
C ASP A 510 7.51 -28.87 -1.74
N THR A 511 7.24 -28.81 -0.42
CA THR A 511 7.73 -27.75 0.46
C THR A 511 9.26 -27.71 0.42
N PHE A 512 9.84 -26.63 -0.08
CA PHE A 512 11.27 -26.46 -0.20
C PHE A 512 11.70 -25.02 0.16
N GLY A 513 12.43 -24.89 1.27
CA GLY A 513 13.01 -23.60 1.72
C GLY A 513 11.98 -22.58 2.23
N THR A 514 10.74 -22.94 2.45
CA THR A 514 9.65 -22.05 2.85
C THR A 514 9.20 -22.21 4.31
N VAL A 515 9.62 -23.28 5.00
CA VAL A 515 9.42 -23.49 6.43
C VAL A 515 10.72 -23.27 7.18
N PHE A 516 10.68 -22.59 8.32
CA PHE A 516 11.85 -22.30 9.14
C PHE A 516 12.28 -23.52 9.94
N ARG A 517 13.14 -24.36 9.38
CA ARG A 517 13.64 -25.62 9.97
C ARG A 517 15.12 -25.58 10.25
N ARG A 518 15.54 -26.37 11.22
CA ARG A 518 16.97 -26.65 11.42
C ARG A 518 17.49 -27.49 10.26
N ARG A 519 18.75 -27.23 9.91
CA ARG A 519 19.46 -28.13 8.97
C ARG A 519 19.73 -29.47 9.67
N ASN A 520 19.37 -30.53 9.00
CA ASN A 520 19.65 -31.89 9.46
C ASN A 520 21.14 -32.20 9.22
N PRO A 521 21.91 -32.56 10.25
CA PRO A 521 23.34 -32.82 10.10
C PRO A 521 23.66 -34.10 9.30
N GLU A 522 22.71 -35.04 9.20
CA GLU A 522 22.89 -36.31 8.50
C GLU A 522 22.63 -36.16 6.99
N THR A 523 21.55 -35.47 6.62
CA THR A 523 21.15 -35.30 5.21
C THR A 523 21.73 -34.03 4.58
N GLY A 524 22.07 -33.03 5.39
CA GLY A 524 22.45 -31.71 4.93
C GLY A 524 21.27 -30.84 4.47
N GLU A 525 20.03 -31.33 4.57
CA GLU A 525 18.80 -30.65 4.15
C GLU A 525 18.16 -29.83 5.27
N LEU A 526 17.20 -28.93 4.92
CA LEU A 526 16.40 -28.14 5.86
C LEU A 526 15.12 -28.90 6.27
N ASP A 527 15.26 -30.15 6.69
CA ASP A 527 14.18 -31.07 7.07
C ASP A 527 14.14 -31.39 8.57
N GLY A 528 15.00 -30.76 9.37
CA GLY A 528 15.03 -30.89 10.82
C GLY A 528 13.81 -30.24 11.50
N PRO A 529 13.81 -30.21 12.87
CA PRO A 529 12.72 -29.58 13.62
C PRO A 529 12.52 -28.11 13.27
N VAL A 530 11.27 -27.63 13.36
CA VAL A 530 10.94 -26.20 13.23
C VAL A 530 11.69 -25.36 14.26
N LEU A 531 12.13 -24.16 13.86
CA LEU A 531 12.84 -23.25 14.74
C LEU A 531 11.87 -22.65 15.77
N PRO A 532 12.17 -22.77 17.08
CA PRO A 532 11.32 -22.21 18.13
C PRO A 532 11.64 -20.72 18.36
N VAL A 533 11.09 -19.83 17.51
CA VAL A 533 11.29 -18.39 17.67
C VAL A 533 10.30 -17.83 18.69
N ASP A 534 10.79 -17.08 19.68
CA ASP A 534 9.96 -16.33 20.65
C ASP A 534 9.88 -14.86 20.24
N PHE A 535 8.91 -14.55 19.40
CA PHE A 535 8.67 -13.19 18.92
C PHE A 535 8.18 -12.27 20.02
N ALA A 536 7.41 -12.78 20.97
CA ALA A 536 6.94 -12.00 22.11
C ALA A 536 8.11 -11.56 23.01
N ALA A 537 9.12 -12.41 23.23
CA ALA A 537 10.33 -12.03 23.97
C ALA A 537 11.12 -10.94 23.22
N ASN A 538 11.26 -11.04 21.90
CA ASN A 538 11.92 -10.01 21.09
C ASN A 538 11.17 -8.67 21.19
N ALA A 539 9.86 -8.64 21.07
CA ALA A 539 9.06 -7.41 21.18
C ALA A 539 9.17 -6.80 22.60
N ARG A 540 9.15 -7.63 23.66
CA ARG A 540 9.38 -7.16 25.04
C ARG A 540 10.73 -6.49 25.20
N SER A 541 11.78 -6.93 24.50
CA SER A 541 13.10 -6.30 24.55
C SER A 541 13.11 -4.86 24.03
N TYR A 542 12.14 -4.48 23.20
CA TYR A 542 11.91 -3.11 22.72
C TYR A 542 11.01 -2.29 23.66
N GLY A 543 10.42 -2.90 24.67
CA GLY A 543 9.50 -2.23 25.60
C GLY A 543 8.02 -2.35 25.24
N LEU A 544 7.64 -3.22 24.30
CA LEU A 544 6.26 -3.51 24.01
C LEU A 544 5.64 -4.42 25.08
N LEU A 545 4.33 -4.29 25.28
CA LEU A 545 3.55 -5.37 25.87
C LEU A 545 3.44 -6.50 24.83
N ALA A 546 3.73 -7.75 25.21
CA ALA A 546 3.67 -8.83 24.24
C ALA A 546 3.15 -10.13 24.83
N PHE A 547 2.32 -10.83 24.06
CA PHE A 547 1.65 -12.08 24.41
C PHE A 547 2.00 -13.17 23.40
N THR A 548 2.23 -14.40 23.87
CA THR A 548 2.24 -15.60 23.03
C THR A 548 0.90 -16.29 23.16
N ILE A 549 0.20 -16.49 22.05
CA ILE A 549 -1.23 -16.88 21.99
C ILE A 549 -1.36 -18.18 21.22
N ARG A 550 -2.08 -19.14 21.79
CA ARG A 550 -2.31 -20.48 21.20
C ARG A 550 -3.79 -20.87 21.16
N THR A 551 -4.63 -20.19 21.93
CA THR A 551 -6.08 -20.49 22.03
C THR A 551 -6.93 -19.24 21.79
N GLU A 552 -8.23 -19.43 21.57
CA GLU A 552 -9.21 -18.36 21.41
C GLU A 552 -9.33 -17.51 22.68
N GLU A 553 -9.33 -18.16 23.84
CA GLU A 553 -9.46 -17.49 25.16
C GLU A 553 -8.24 -16.63 25.43
N GLU A 554 -7.03 -17.11 25.13
CA GLU A 554 -5.79 -16.34 25.23
C GLU A 554 -5.82 -15.12 24.31
N LEU A 555 -6.33 -15.29 23.06
CA LEU A 555 -6.44 -14.18 22.09
C LEU A 555 -7.38 -13.10 22.60
N LEU A 556 -8.58 -13.45 23.03
CA LEU A 556 -9.55 -12.50 23.56
C LEU A 556 -9.02 -11.77 24.79
N SER A 557 -8.44 -12.51 25.74
CA SER A 557 -7.85 -11.93 26.96
C SER A 557 -6.69 -10.97 26.63
N ALA A 558 -5.85 -11.32 25.66
CA ALA A 558 -4.74 -10.48 25.23
C ALA A 558 -5.20 -9.21 24.53
N LEU A 559 -6.23 -9.29 23.66
CA LEU A 559 -6.83 -8.15 22.98
C LEU A 559 -7.44 -7.16 23.97
N GLU A 560 -8.19 -7.65 24.98
CA GLU A 560 -8.76 -6.82 26.06
C GLU A 560 -7.66 -6.14 26.89
N ALA A 561 -6.63 -6.89 27.27
CA ALA A 561 -5.49 -6.36 28.01
C ALA A 561 -4.75 -5.29 27.19
N GLY A 562 -4.52 -5.53 25.91
CA GLY A 562 -3.81 -4.61 25.02
C GLY A 562 -4.56 -3.31 24.79
N ARG A 563 -5.89 -3.34 24.64
CA ARG A 563 -6.72 -2.14 24.43
C ARG A 563 -6.65 -1.16 25.62
N ASN A 564 -6.42 -1.66 26.81
CA ASN A 564 -6.37 -0.87 28.03
C ASN A 564 -4.97 -0.40 28.43
N GLN A 565 -3.95 -0.55 27.55
CA GLN A 565 -2.57 -0.16 27.82
C GLN A 565 -2.16 1.08 26.98
N PRO A 566 -1.26 1.93 27.51
CA PRO A 566 -0.71 3.04 26.73
C PRO A 566 0.41 2.61 25.74
N LEU A 567 1.01 1.43 25.95
CA LEU A 567 2.14 0.92 25.17
C LEU A 567 1.69 0.28 23.86
N PRO A 568 2.56 0.23 22.84
CA PRO A 568 2.33 -0.65 21.71
C PRO A 568 2.33 -2.12 22.15
N VAL A 569 1.54 -2.94 21.47
CA VAL A 569 1.26 -4.34 21.85
C VAL A 569 1.60 -5.28 20.71
N LEU A 570 2.29 -6.39 20.99
CA LEU A 570 2.45 -7.48 20.03
C LEU A 570 1.67 -8.72 20.49
N TYR A 571 0.86 -9.24 19.60
CA TYR A 571 0.15 -10.52 19.74
C TYR A 571 0.83 -11.55 18.84
N ASP A 572 1.67 -12.40 19.41
CA ASP A 572 2.31 -13.54 18.72
C ASP A 572 1.32 -14.71 18.70
N ILE A 573 0.51 -14.74 17.63
CA ILE A 573 -0.60 -15.66 17.45
C ILE A 573 -0.11 -16.90 16.70
N LYS A 574 0.02 -18.02 17.40
CA LYS A 574 0.43 -19.31 16.80
C LYS A 574 -0.74 -19.88 16.00
N VAL A 575 -0.64 -19.88 14.68
CA VAL A 575 -1.68 -20.39 13.80
C VAL A 575 -1.25 -21.67 13.07
N LEU A 576 -2.23 -22.49 12.73
CA LEU A 576 -1.99 -23.72 11.98
C LEU A 576 -1.53 -23.41 10.55
N PRO A 577 -0.42 -24.00 10.07
CA PRO A 577 -0.01 -23.89 8.68
C PRO A 577 -1.12 -24.34 7.73
N GLY A 578 -1.24 -23.70 6.56
CA GLY A 578 -2.24 -24.05 5.56
C GLY A 578 -3.70 -23.81 5.97
N SER A 579 -3.94 -22.96 7.00
CA SER A 579 -5.29 -22.62 7.47
C SER A 579 -5.84 -21.31 6.90
N MET A 580 -5.29 -20.86 5.77
CA MET A 580 -5.81 -19.75 4.97
C MET A 580 -6.98 -20.19 4.07
N THR A 581 -7.71 -19.20 3.50
CA THR A 581 -8.81 -19.48 2.56
C THR A 581 -8.28 -19.99 1.21
N PRO A 582 -9.05 -20.84 0.49
CA PRO A 582 -8.78 -21.16 -0.91
C PRO A 582 -9.13 -19.99 -1.84
N GLY A 583 -8.86 -20.13 -3.14
CA GLY A 583 -9.38 -19.25 -4.19
C GLY A 583 -10.88 -19.48 -4.44
N PHE A 584 -11.60 -18.45 -4.92
CA PHE A 584 -13.04 -18.50 -5.21
C PHE A 584 -13.33 -17.98 -6.60
N ASP A 585 -13.65 -18.87 -7.53
CA ASP A 585 -14.01 -18.53 -8.91
C ASP A 585 -13.00 -17.52 -9.53
N SER A 586 -11.70 -17.79 -9.33
CA SER A 586 -10.58 -16.92 -9.75
C SER A 586 -9.37 -17.76 -10.12
N TRP A 587 -8.53 -17.20 -10.96
CA TRP A 587 -7.26 -17.79 -11.37
C TRP A 587 -6.16 -16.72 -11.38
N TRP A 588 -4.94 -17.11 -11.03
CA TRP A 588 -3.76 -16.25 -11.10
C TRP A 588 -2.67 -16.93 -11.91
N ARG A 589 -2.21 -16.25 -12.95
CA ARG A 589 -1.13 -16.73 -13.80
C ARG A 589 0.21 -16.60 -13.08
N VAL A 590 0.79 -17.71 -12.68
CA VAL A 590 2.14 -17.81 -12.12
C VAL A 590 3.02 -18.65 -13.02
N GLY A 591 4.36 -18.54 -12.90
CA GLY A 591 5.27 -19.40 -13.61
C GLY A 591 5.21 -20.84 -13.10
N VAL A 592 5.05 -21.80 -14.00
CA VAL A 592 5.15 -23.23 -13.72
C VAL A 592 6.21 -23.83 -14.63
N ALA A 593 6.99 -24.78 -14.13
CA ALA A 593 8.03 -25.42 -14.94
C ALA A 593 7.40 -26.21 -16.10
N GLU A 594 7.83 -25.87 -17.33
CA GLU A 594 7.37 -26.54 -18.55
C GLU A 594 7.87 -27.97 -18.64
N VAL A 595 9.04 -28.23 -18.07
CA VAL A 595 9.66 -29.57 -18.01
C VAL A 595 9.99 -29.91 -16.55
N SER A 596 9.55 -31.06 -16.09
CA SER A 596 9.82 -31.57 -14.74
C SER A 596 9.76 -33.09 -14.72
N GLU A 597 10.55 -33.74 -13.87
CA GLU A 597 10.40 -35.15 -13.55
C GLU A 597 9.25 -35.41 -12.57
N MET A 598 8.73 -34.37 -11.93
CA MET A 598 7.60 -34.44 -11.00
C MET A 598 6.27 -34.41 -11.77
N GLU A 599 5.53 -35.52 -11.77
CA GLU A 599 4.25 -35.61 -12.49
C GLU A 599 3.25 -34.52 -12.09
N ARG A 600 3.18 -34.18 -10.80
CA ARG A 600 2.29 -33.10 -10.30
C ARG A 600 2.62 -31.72 -10.91
N VAL A 601 3.90 -31.42 -11.15
CA VAL A 601 4.33 -30.17 -11.80
C VAL A 601 3.93 -30.18 -13.28
N GLN A 602 4.06 -31.34 -13.97
CA GLN A 602 3.60 -31.48 -15.35
C GLN A 602 2.08 -31.25 -15.47
N GLN A 603 1.30 -31.81 -14.53
CA GLN A 603 -0.15 -31.58 -14.47
C GLN A 603 -0.48 -30.10 -14.24
N ALA A 604 0.18 -29.44 -13.28
CA ALA A 604 -0.02 -28.01 -13.02
C ALA A 604 0.32 -27.13 -14.25
N TYR A 605 1.37 -27.49 -15.00
CA TYR A 605 1.68 -26.81 -16.26
C TYR A 605 0.57 -26.98 -17.31
N GLN A 606 0.03 -28.21 -17.46
CA GLN A 606 -1.07 -28.47 -18.40
C GLN A 606 -2.34 -27.71 -18.01
N GLU A 607 -2.69 -27.65 -16.72
CA GLU A 607 -3.81 -26.86 -16.20
C GLU A 607 -3.62 -25.36 -16.50
N GLN A 608 -2.40 -24.85 -16.31
CA GLN A 608 -2.08 -23.46 -16.66
C GLN A 608 -2.31 -23.19 -18.16
N GLN A 609 -1.85 -24.10 -19.04
CA GLN A 609 -2.05 -23.94 -20.50
C GLN A 609 -3.54 -23.91 -20.86
N ASN A 610 -4.38 -24.72 -20.21
CA ASN A 610 -5.81 -24.72 -20.41
C ASN A 610 -6.46 -23.39 -20.01
N HIS A 611 -6.04 -22.79 -18.87
CA HIS A 611 -6.53 -21.48 -18.46
C HIS A 611 -6.09 -20.36 -19.40
N ILE A 612 -4.84 -20.41 -19.88
CA ILE A 612 -4.31 -19.40 -20.81
C ILE A 612 -5.14 -19.29 -22.08
N GLN A 613 -5.75 -20.40 -22.56
CA GLN A 613 -6.61 -20.42 -23.73
C GLN A 613 -7.93 -19.62 -23.54
N SER A 614 -8.34 -19.40 -22.29
CA SER A 614 -9.58 -18.67 -21.93
C SER A 614 -9.32 -17.26 -21.38
N VAL A 615 -8.09 -16.78 -21.41
CA VAL A 615 -7.71 -15.42 -20.98
C VAL A 615 -7.94 -14.44 -22.12
N ARG A 616 -8.48 -13.26 -21.82
CA ARG A 616 -8.55 -12.16 -22.80
C ARG A 616 -7.14 -11.77 -23.26
N GLU A 617 -6.94 -11.60 -24.56
CA GLU A 617 -5.63 -11.31 -25.15
C GLU A 617 -5.13 -9.88 -24.80
N PHE A 618 -6.05 -8.87 -24.70
CA PHE A 618 -5.72 -7.46 -24.44
C PHE A 618 -6.72 -6.77 -23.50
#